data_a8c36d7163682dfaafafd11939b91bea
#
_entry.id   a8c36d7163682dfaafafd11939b91bea
#
_cell.length_a   1.000
_cell.length_b   1.000
_cell.length_c   1.000
_cell.angle_alpha   90.00
_cell.angle_beta   90.00
_cell.angle_gamma   90.00
#
_symmetry.space_group_name_H-M   'P 1'
#
loop_
_entity.id
_entity.type
_entity.pdbx_description
1 polymer ?
#
loop_
_entity_poly.entity_id
_entity_poly.type
_entity_poly.pdbx_seq_one_letter_code
_entity_poly.pdbx_strand_id
1 'polypeptide(L)'
;MNDTTAAHRLREQLKRFVGIIFPHVPKLQKEFLGQMFFGIQAGQTTVLSRIARELKEDILLKKTEERLSRHLLAAKLDETVQDAVLAHGAAYVHDDTIVSIDPSDIQKPYAQEGGMPLLAKVWDGSRGHVGDNLGYNLCFATATPSMSRRIVPLRMTMWSAKEDGFTSENDKVLDVIGKIAEACGKLGIYVYDRGGDGNWLFDFFIAEGLDFIVRLVGDRHLLHWNGKRLAADLAGDCEMKYRQRVTFKSHGRELEVPIEYGSLPVRLPDHPGVELRLVVVKWPGSEKPMMLLTTLRAARSRRSLQQVVEGYLTRWRVEETIRFVKQAYEIEDVRLLRYDRLKAMVAIVLAVAYFAMAWLGLREKLAVLADHVKRVSRRMFEVPEFFFYAIADGVCRLFARHGRWNGLDGPDEEPEDPCQLELALQ
;
A
#
# COMPACT_ATOMS: atom_id res chain seq x y z
N MET A 1 21.86 -0.47 -22.55
CA MET A 1 20.69 -1.36 -22.76
C MET A 1 19.72 -0.61 -23.67
N ASN A 2 19.24 -1.21 -24.75
CA ASN A 2 18.20 -0.64 -25.61
C ASN A 2 16.79 -0.97 -25.11
N ASP A 3 15.75 -0.34 -25.66
CA ASP A 3 14.37 -0.49 -25.17
C ASP A 3 13.82 -1.90 -25.42
N THR A 4 14.19 -2.56 -26.52
CA THR A 4 13.78 -3.94 -26.83
C THR A 4 14.34 -4.92 -25.81
N THR A 5 15.64 -4.81 -25.51
CA THR A 5 16.29 -5.61 -24.46
C THR A 5 15.67 -5.34 -23.09
N ALA A 6 15.35 -4.07 -22.79
CA ALA A 6 14.71 -3.71 -21.52
C ALA A 6 13.30 -4.33 -21.39
N ALA A 7 12.50 -4.27 -22.47
CA ALA A 7 11.18 -4.88 -22.50
C ALA A 7 11.22 -6.42 -22.34
N HIS A 8 12.21 -7.06 -23.00
CA HIS A 8 12.45 -8.50 -22.83
C HIS A 8 12.77 -8.83 -21.35
N ARG A 9 13.76 -8.15 -20.78
CA ARG A 9 14.14 -8.36 -19.36
C ARG A 9 12.99 -8.09 -18.39
N LEU A 10 12.15 -7.12 -18.65
CA LEU A 10 10.96 -6.85 -17.85
C LEU A 10 9.97 -8.01 -17.91
N ARG A 11 9.72 -8.58 -19.11
CA ARG A 11 8.86 -9.78 -19.23
C ARG A 11 9.41 -10.95 -18.44
N GLU A 12 10.72 -11.20 -18.55
CA GLU A 12 11.37 -12.26 -17.76
C GLU A 12 11.24 -12.01 -16.25
N GLN A 13 11.39 -10.75 -15.81
CA GLN A 13 11.15 -10.44 -14.41
C GLN A 13 9.69 -10.65 -14.01
N LEU A 14 8.74 -10.37 -14.90
CA LEU A 14 7.33 -10.62 -14.63
C LEU A 14 7.02 -12.12 -14.53
N LYS A 15 7.58 -12.95 -15.44
CA LYS A 15 7.48 -14.42 -15.37
C LYS A 15 8.06 -14.96 -14.07
N ARG A 16 9.27 -14.51 -13.68
CA ARG A 16 9.91 -14.87 -12.42
C ARG A 16 9.09 -14.43 -11.21
N PHE A 17 8.52 -13.25 -11.26
CA PHE A 17 7.62 -12.75 -10.23
C PHE A 17 6.43 -13.69 -10.03
N VAL A 18 5.73 -14.05 -11.11
CA VAL A 18 4.61 -14.99 -11.05
C VAL A 18 5.05 -16.35 -10.50
N GLY A 19 6.19 -16.87 -10.95
CA GLY A 19 6.71 -18.16 -10.48
C GLY A 19 7.05 -18.20 -9.00
N ILE A 20 7.67 -17.13 -8.49
CA ILE A 20 8.16 -17.04 -7.09
C ILE A 20 7.03 -16.68 -6.13
N ILE A 21 6.17 -15.72 -6.49
CA ILE A 21 5.09 -15.27 -5.61
C ILE A 21 3.97 -16.31 -5.52
N PHE A 22 3.70 -17.04 -6.60
CA PHE A 22 2.58 -17.97 -6.68
C PHE A 22 3.02 -19.44 -6.89
N PRO A 23 3.91 -20.01 -6.05
CA PRO A 23 4.51 -21.32 -6.30
C PRO A 23 3.47 -22.45 -6.36
N HIS A 24 2.44 -22.38 -5.52
CA HIS A 24 1.41 -23.42 -5.37
C HIS A 24 0.16 -23.21 -6.24
N VAL A 25 0.11 -22.13 -7.00
CA VAL A 25 -1.02 -21.84 -7.89
C VAL A 25 -0.93 -22.72 -9.15
N PRO A 26 -2.04 -23.32 -9.64
CA PRO A 26 -2.04 -24.12 -10.87
C PRO A 26 -1.51 -23.35 -12.09
N LYS A 27 -0.84 -24.05 -13.01
CA LYS A 27 -0.20 -23.45 -14.19
C LYS A 27 -1.15 -22.55 -15.00
N LEU A 28 -2.38 -23.00 -15.26
CA LEU A 28 -3.37 -22.22 -16.01
C LEU A 28 -3.72 -20.90 -15.30
N GLN A 29 -3.80 -20.93 -13.98
CA GLN A 29 -4.09 -19.74 -13.18
C GLN A 29 -2.86 -18.80 -13.09
N LYS A 30 -1.64 -19.35 -13.03
CA LYS A 30 -0.39 -18.56 -13.14
C LYS A 30 -0.33 -17.85 -14.50
N GLU A 31 -0.66 -18.55 -15.59
CA GLU A 31 -0.70 -17.96 -16.93
C GLU A 31 -1.71 -16.80 -16.98
N PHE A 32 -2.90 -17.00 -16.43
CA PHE A 32 -3.90 -15.93 -16.31
C PHE A 32 -3.38 -14.74 -15.50
N LEU A 33 -2.74 -14.97 -14.34
CA LEU A 33 -2.15 -13.89 -13.53
C LEU A 33 -1.06 -13.15 -14.32
N GLY A 34 -0.20 -13.86 -15.03
CA GLY A 34 0.82 -13.27 -15.90
C GLY A 34 0.21 -12.36 -16.98
N GLN A 35 -0.85 -12.84 -17.63
CA GLN A 35 -1.60 -12.06 -18.63
C GLN A 35 -2.21 -10.78 -18.02
N MET A 36 -2.83 -10.89 -16.84
CA MET A 36 -3.40 -9.75 -16.14
C MET A 36 -2.33 -8.75 -15.73
N PHE A 37 -1.22 -9.20 -15.14
CA PHE A 37 -0.13 -8.33 -14.73
C PHE A 37 0.50 -7.61 -15.91
N PHE A 38 0.77 -8.34 -17.01
CA PHE A 38 1.29 -7.74 -18.22
C PHE A 38 0.32 -6.71 -18.80
N GLY A 39 -0.96 -7.07 -18.96
CA GLY A 39 -1.95 -6.23 -19.60
C GLY A 39 -2.28 -4.97 -18.76
N ILE A 40 -2.33 -5.08 -17.42
CA ILE A 40 -2.51 -3.91 -16.54
C ILE A 40 -1.29 -3.00 -16.60
N GLN A 41 -0.08 -3.54 -16.59
CA GLN A 41 1.15 -2.74 -16.71
C GLN A 41 1.28 -2.06 -18.08
N ALA A 42 0.95 -2.77 -19.17
CA ALA A 42 1.03 -2.23 -20.52
C ALA A 42 -0.04 -1.17 -20.82
N GLY A 43 -1.24 -1.35 -20.29
CA GLY A 43 -2.38 -0.47 -20.54
C GLY A 43 -2.62 0.58 -19.46
N GLN A 44 -1.96 0.48 -18.31
CA GLN A 44 -2.23 1.31 -17.11
C GLN A 44 -3.73 1.39 -16.78
N THR A 45 -4.44 0.26 -16.83
CA THR A 45 -5.91 0.24 -16.72
C THR A 45 -6.40 -1.05 -16.08
N THR A 46 -7.59 -0.99 -15.46
CA THR A 46 -8.33 -2.15 -14.94
C THR A 46 -9.49 -2.56 -15.84
N VAL A 47 -9.68 -1.92 -16.99
CA VAL A 47 -10.75 -2.23 -17.94
C VAL A 47 -10.36 -3.47 -18.79
N LEU A 48 -11.07 -4.58 -18.63
CA LEU A 48 -10.72 -5.88 -19.26
C LEU A 48 -10.53 -5.81 -20.78
N SER A 49 -11.35 -5.04 -21.49
CA SER A 49 -11.21 -4.91 -22.95
C SER A 49 -9.94 -4.17 -23.35
N ARG A 50 -9.45 -3.22 -22.52
CA ARG A 50 -8.15 -2.56 -22.74
C ARG A 50 -7.01 -3.51 -22.39
N ILE A 51 -7.08 -4.23 -21.26
CA ILE A 51 -6.12 -5.28 -20.88
C ILE A 51 -6.00 -6.31 -21.99
N ALA A 52 -7.11 -6.81 -22.52
CA ALA A 52 -7.14 -7.81 -23.61
C ALA A 52 -6.44 -7.32 -24.89
N ARG A 53 -6.55 -6.03 -25.22
CA ARG A 53 -5.83 -5.44 -26.38
C ARG A 53 -4.31 -5.46 -26.21
N GLU A 54 -3.84 -5.20 -25.00
CA GLU A 54 -2.40 -5.19 -24.73
C GLU A 54 -1.76 -6.59 -24.84
N LEU A 55 -2.54 -7.66 -24.68
CA LEU A 55 -2.03 -9.03 -24.87
C LEU A 55 -1.67 -9.34 -26.32
N LYS A 56 -2.26 -8.63 -27.28
CA LYS A 56 -2.00 -8.77 -28.73
C LYS A 56 -2.12 -10.23 -29.24
N GLU A 57 -3.15 -10.93 -28.74
CA GLU A 57 -3.42 -12.32 -29.14
C GLU A 57 -4.03 -12.41 -30.55
N ASP A 58 -3.73 -13.50 -31.26
CA ASP A 58 -4.22 -13.75 -32.63
C ASP A 58 -5.64 -14.34 -32.64
N ILE A 59 -6.49 -13.96 -31.66
CA ILE A 59 -7.90 -14.35 -31.55
C ILE A 59 -8.78 -13.10 -31.41
N LEU A 60 -10.07 -13.26 -31.60
CA LEU A 60 -11.01 -12.16 -31.44
C LEU A 60 -10.92 -11.55 -30.03
N LEU A 61 -10.77 -10.23 -29.95
CA LEU A 61 -10.65 -9.48 -28.70
C LEU A 61 -11.72 -9.86 -27.67
N LYS A 62 -12.96 -10.04 -28.11
CA LYS A 62 -14.06 -10.47 -27.24
C LYS A 62 -13.80 -11.83 -26.59
N LYS A 63 -13.15 -12.77 -27.29
CA LYS A 63 -12.81 -14.09 -26.73
C LYS A 63 -11.74 -14.01 -25.65
N THR A 64 -10.74 -13.14 -25.85
CA THR A 64 -9.74 -12.83 -24.83
C THR A 64 -10.41 -12.21 -23.59
N GLU A 65 -11.26 -11.20 -23.76
CA GLU A 65 -11.97 -10.56 -22.66
C GLU A 65 -12.86 -11.54 -21.88
N GLU A 66 -13.66 -12.36 -22.58
CA GLU A 66 -14.52 -13.40 -21.97
C GLU A 66 -13.70 -14.41 -21.17
N ARG A 67 -12.54 -14.82 -21.67
CA ARG A 67 -11.62 -15.73 -21.00
C ARG A 67 -11.06 -15.11 -19.73
N LEU A 68 -10.52 -13.89 -19.80
CA LEU A 68 -10.01 -13.16 -18.63
C LEU A 68 -11.11 -12.96 -17.58
N SER A 69 -12.30 -12.56 -18.03
CA SER A 69 -13.46 -12.37 -17.15
C SER A 69 -13.87 -13.66 -16.43
N ARG A 70 -13.77 -14.81 -17.10
CA ARG A 70 -14.08 -16.12 -16.50
C ARG A 70 -13.06 -16.52 -15.44
N HIS A 71 -11.77 -16.32 -15.71
CA HIS A 71 -10.71 -16.66 -14.77
C HIS A 71 -10.73 -15.78 -13.49
N LEU A 72 -11.27 -14.56 -13.56
CA LEU A 72 -11.50 -13.73 -12.38
C LEU A 72 -12.51 -14.33 -11.38
N LEU A 73 -13.28 -15.35 -11.78
CA LEU A 73 -14.21 -16.08 -10.91
C LEU A 73 -13.59 -17.31 -10.24
N ALA A 74 -12.30 -17.53 -10.38
CA ALA A 74 -11.66 -18.65 -9.69
C ALA A 74 -11.86 -18.48 -8.17
N ALA A 75 -12.20 -19.60 -7.51
CA ALA A 75 -12.53 -19.60 -6.09
C ALA A 75 -11.39 -19.01 -5.26
N LYS A 76 -11.71 -18.07 -4.39
CA LYS A 76 -10.76 -17.40 -3.47
C LYS A 76 -9.55 -16.77 -4.15
N LEU A 77 -9.69 -16.34 -5.41
CA LEU A 77 -8.58 -15.74 -6.15
C LEU A 77 -8.03 -14.48 -5.47
N ASP A 78 -8.93 -13.66 -4.94
CA ASP A 78 -8.57 -12.44 -4.19
C ASP A 78 -7.74 -12.74 -2.95
N GLU A 79 -8.15 -13.72 -2.14
CA GLU A 79 -7.38 -14.17 -0.96
C GLU A 79 -6.04 -14.77 -1.39
N THR A 80 -6.05 -15.69 -2.38
CA THR A 80 -4.83 -16.33 -2.89
C THR A 80 -3.78 -15.32 -3.33
N VAL A 81 -4.19 -14.27 -4.04
CA VAL A 81 -3.26 -13.25 -4.53
C VAL A 81 -2.76 -12.38 -3.38
N GLN A 82 -3.65 -11.93 -2.49
CA GLN A 82 -3.27 -11.09 -1.36
C GLN A 82 -2.35 -11.81 -0.39
N ASP A 83 -2.66 -13.06 -0.05
CA ASP A 83 -1.87 -13.85 0.90
C ASP A 83 -0.48 -14.19 0.33
N ALA A 84 -0.37 -14.45 -0.98
CA ALA A 84 0.91 -14.66 -1.65
C ALA A 84 1.79 -13.40 -1.64
N VAL A 85 1.21 -12.23 -1.93
CA VAL A 85 1.91 -10.94 -1.85
C VAL A 85 2.33 -10.65 -0.43
N LEU A 86 1.43 -10.85 0.56
CA LEU A 86 1.72 -10.64 1.97
C LEU A 86 2.84 -11.55 2.47
N ALA A 87 2.79 -12.84 2.17
CA ALA A 87 3.83 -13.81 2.58
C ALA A 87 5.22 -13.41 2.07
N HIS A 88 5.31 -12.94 0.83
CA HIS A 88 6.58 -12.44 0.30
C HIS A 88 6.98 -11.08 0.88
N GLY A 89 6.01 -10.18 1.10
CA GLY A 89 6.22 -8.86 1.68
C GLY A 89 6.65 -8.91 3.14
N ALA A 90 6.17 -9.89 3.89
CA ALA A 90 6.49 -10.10 5.31
C ALA A 90 8.00 -10.28 5.56
N ALA A 91 8.75 -10.84 4.59
CA ALA A 91 10.21 -10.96 4.68
C ALA A 91 10.95 -9.62 4.79
N TYR A 92 10.30 -8.49 4.50
CA TYR A 92 10.85 -7.14 4.62
C TYR A 92 10.41 -6.42 5.90
N VAL A 93 9.64 -7.09 6.76
CA VAL A 93 9.16 -6.53 8.03
C VAL A 93 10.06 -7.02 9.17
N HIS A 94 10.63 -6.06 9.89
CA HIS A 94 11.48 -6.25 11.06
C HIS A 94 10.90 -5.44 12.23
N ASP A 95 11.47 -5.54 13.42
CA ASP A 95 10.97 -4.86 14.64
C ASP A 95 10.79 -3.35 14.48
N ASP A 96 11.64 -2.70 13.70
CA ASP A 96 11.65 -1.24 13.49
C ASP A 96 10.93 -0.80 12.19
N THR A 97 10.34 -1.74 11.45
CA THR A 97 9.61 -1.45 10.21
C THR A 97 8.28 -0.77 10.52
N ILE A 98 8.01 0.33 9.85
CA ILE A 98 6.71 1.03 9.96
C ILE A 98 5.68 0.31 9.08
N VAL A 99 4.65 -0.24 9.71
CA VAL A 99 3.48 -0.84 9.04
C VAL A 99 2.34 0.18 9.08
N SER A 100 2.15 0.86 7.97
CA SER A 100 1.11 1.90 7.84
C SER A 100 -0.18 1.29 7.33
N ILE A 101 -1.30 1.62 7.98
CA ILE A 101 -2.63 1.14 7.63
C ILE A 101 -3.52 2.35 7.40
N ASP A 102 -4.24 2.34 6.28
CA ASP A 102 -5.08 3.46 5.87
C ASP A 102 -6.36 2.97 5.18
N PRO A 103 -7.53 3.15 5.80
CA PRO A 103 -8.81 2.97 5.16
C PRO A 103 -9.02 3.99 4.05
N SER A 104 -9.61 3.56 2.94
CA SER A 104 -9.93 4.38 1.78
C SER A 104 -11.20 3.84 1.12
N ASP A 105 -11.47 4.28 -0.10
CA ASP A 105 -12.61 3.84 -0.89
C ASP A 105 -12.25 3.67 -2.37
N ILE A 106 -13.15 3.03 -3.10
CA ILE A 106 -13.20 3.02 -4.57
C ILE A 106 -14.53 3.63 -4.96
N GLN A 107 -14.53 4.89 -5.37
CA GLN A 107 -15.74 5.61 -5.73
C GLN A 107 -16.25 5.20 -7.11
N LYS A 108 -17.58 5.18 -7.24
CA LYS A 108 -18.31 4.93 -8.49
C LYS A 108 -19.29 6.08 -8.76
N PRO A 109 -18.80 7.30 -9.09
CA PRO A 109 -19.61 8.52 -9.12
C PRO A 109 -20.73 8.48 -10.16
N TYR A 110 -20.60 7.62 -11.17
CA TYR A 110 -21.62 7.48 -12.23
C TYR A 110 -22.50 6.24 -12.06
N ALA A 111 -22.27 5.43 -11.03
CA ALA A 111 -23.09 4.26 -10.78
C ALA A 111 -24.38 4.65 -10.06
N GLN A 112 -25.50 4.09 -10.51
CA GLN A 112 -26.76 4.19 -9.82
C GLN A 112 -26.91 3.05 -8.80
N GLU A 113 -27.73 3.28 -7.78
CA GLU A 113 -28.06 2.22 -6.83
C GLU A 113 -28.69 1.03 -7.57
N GLY A 114 -28.16 -0.19 -7.32
CA GLY A 114 -28.55 -1.39 -8.06
C GLY A 114 -27.83 -1.62 -9.40
N GLY A 115 -27.07 -0.64 -9.92
CA GLY A 115 -26.33 -0.77 -11.19
C GLY A 115 -25.05 -1.61 -11.10
N MET A 116 -24.49 -1.78 -9.88
CA MET A 116 -23.34 -2.63 -9.60
C MET A 116 -23.61 -3.47 -8.34
N PRO A 117 -23.03 -4.68 -8.25
CA PRO A 117 -23.29 -5.59 -7.13
C PRO A 117 -22.77 -5.02 -5.81
N LEU A 118 -23.61 -5.08 -4.79
CA LEU A 118 -23.29 -4.67 -3.42
C LEU A 118 -22.76 -3.22 -3.28
N LEU A 119 -23.15 -2.33 -4.20
CA LEU A 119 -22.74 -0.94 -4.16
C LEU A 119 -23.31 -0.27 -2.91
N ALA A 120 -22.45 0.30 -2.08
CA ALA A 120 -22.80 0.94 -0.81
C ALA A 120 -22.40 2.42 -0.80
N LYS A 121 -22.92 3.18 0.17
CA LYS A 121 -22.40 4.53 0.45
C LYS A 121 -21.02 4.40 1.05
N VAL A 122 -20.07 5.20 0.57
CA VAL A 122 -18.71 5.28 1.08
C VAL A 122 -18.38 6.71 1.50
N TRP A 123 -17.48 6.81 2.47
CA TRP A 123 -17.02 8.10 2.99
C TRP A 123 -15.72 8.49 2.30
N ASP A 124 -15.74 9.63 1.61
CA ASP A 124 -14.52 10.28 1.14
C ASP A 124 -14.16 11.46 2.04
N GLY A 125 -13.23 11.24 2.98
CA GLY A 125 -12.69 12.29 3.82
C GLY A 125 -11.89 13.37 3.06
N SER A 126 -11.48 13.09 1.81
CA SER A 126 -10.66 14.01 1.00
C SER A 126 -11.47 15.20 0.46
N ARG A 127 -12.79 15.06 0.35
CA ARG A 127 -13.68 16.08 -0.23
C ARG A 127 -14.59 16.79 0.79
N GLY A 128 -14.52 16.42 2.07
CA GLY A 128 -15.28 17.09 3.14
C GLY A 128 -16.81 16.96 3.04
N HIS A 129 -17.31 16.09 2.19
CA HIS A 129 -18.74 15.85 2.02
C HIS A 129 -19.11 14.44 2.49
N VAL A 130 -20.06 14.39 3.44
CA VAL A 130 -20.94 13.23 3.63
C VAL A 130 -21.86 13.24 2.42
N GLY A 131 -21.34 12.86 1.26
CA GLY A 131 -22.12 12.84 0.03
C GLY A 131 -22.72 11.46 -0.20
N ASP A 132 -23.67 11.41 -1.11
CA ASP A 132 -24.25 10.17 -1.62
C ASP A 132 -23.27 9.41 -2.54
N ASN A 133 -21.96 9.45 -2.24
CA ASN A 133 -20.95 8.75 -3.00
C ASN A 133 -21.15 7.25 -2.84
N LEU A 134 -21.43 6.59 -3.96
CA LEU A 134 -21.54 5.15 -4.02
C LEU A 134 -20.17 4.52 -4.37
N GLY A 135 -19.86 3.38 -3.75
CA GLY A 135 -18.58 2.73 -3.98
C GLY A 135 -18.40 1.49 -3.12
N TYR A 136 -17.14 1.19 -2.86
CA TYR A 136 -16.68 0.10 -2.02
C TYR A 136 -15.61 0.62 -1.05
N ASN A 137 -15.61 0.12 0.17
CA ASN A 137 -14.56 0.42 1.12
C ASN A 137 -13.27 -0.35 0.75
N LEU A 138 -12.15 0.23 1.08
CA LEU A 138 -10.82 -0.31 0.84
C LEU A 138 -9.95 -0.09 2.08
N CYS A 139 -9.17 -1.08 2.48
CA CYS A 139 -8.09 -0.89 3.44
C CYS A 139 -6.78 -1.27 2.78
N PHE A 140 -5.83 -0.36 2.82
CA PHE A 140 -4.50 -0.55 2.28
C PHE A 140 -3.46 -0.60 3.40
N ALA A 141 -2.52 -1.54 3.31
CA ALA A 141 -1.42 -1.65 4.25
C ALA A 141 -0.08 -1.72 3.51
N THR A 142 0.90 -0.99 4.02
CA THR A 142 2.26 -0.95 3.48
C THR A 142 3.28 -1.07 4.58
N ALA A 143 4.43 -1.70 4.29
CA ALA A 143 5.61 -1.65 5.13
C ALA A 143 6.65 -0.67 4.57
N THR A 144 7.26 0.08 5.46
CA THR A 144 8.41 0.95 5.15
C THR A 144 9.53 0.61 6.14
N PRO A 145 10.55 -0.14 5.70
CA PRO A 145 11.71 -0.44 6.53
C PRO A 145 12.43 0.84 6.96
N SER A 146 12.82 0.95 8.24
CA SER A 146 13.35 2.18 8.86
C SER A 146 14.57 2.77 8.16
N MET A 147 15.43 1.94 7.59
CA MET A 147 16.63 2.35 6.86
C MET A 147 16.39 2.54 5.36
N SER A 148 15.15 2.41 4.89
CA SER A 148 14.79 2.47 3.48
C SER A 148 13.66 3.46 3.25
N ARG A 149 13.78 4.23 2.17
CA ARG A 149 12.64 5.06 1.69
C ARG A 149 11.67 4.26 0.82
N ARG A 150 11.88 2.95 0.68
CA ARG A 150 11.11 2.07 -0.20
C ARG A 150 9.84 1.63 0.50
N ILE A 151 8.79 1.46 -0.27
CA ILE A 151 7.48 1.04 0.21
C ILE A 151 7.22 -0.37 -0.30
N VAL A 152 6.81 -1.24 0.60
CA VAL A 152 6.41 -2.61 0.30
C VAL A 152 4.90 -2.71 0.53
N PRO A 153 4.07 -2.80 -0.52
CA PRO A 153 2.65 -3.10 -0.37
C PRO A 153 2.47 -4.46 0.30
N LEU A 154 1.66 -4.54 1.36
CA LEU A 154 1.42 -5.78 2.08
C LEU A 154 0.06 -6.37 1.76
N ARG A 155 -0.99 -5.55 1.85
CA ARG A 155 -2.36 -5.99 1.66
C ARG A 155 -3.25 -4.86 1.17
N MET A 156 -4.25 -5.18 0.32
CA MET A 156 -5.27 -4.25 -0.15
C MET A 156 -6.62 -4.97 -0.19
N THR A 157 -7.41 -4.83 0.85
CA THR A 157 -8.67 -5.54 1.01
C THR A 157 -9.85 -4.63 0.69
N MET A 158 -10.75 -5.09 -0.18
CA MET A 158 -11.99 -4.41 -0.53
C MET A 158 -13.17 -5.11 0.13
N TRP A 159 -14.13 -4.33 0.62
CA TRP A 159 -15.41 -4.83 1.12
C TRP A 159 -16.56 -3.87 0.83
N SER A 160 -17.78 -4.35 1.03
CA SER A 160 -19.00 -3.55 1.02
C SER A 160 -19.75 -3.68 2.34
N ALA A 161 -20.35 -2.58 2.79
CA ALA A 161 -21.27 -2.63 3.91
C ALA A 161 -22.56 -3.42 3.61
N LYS A 162 -22.80 -3.80 2.33
CA LYS A 162 -23.93 -4.62 1.90
C LYS A 162 -23.58 -6.10 1.69
N GLU A 163 -22.32 -6.53 1.97
CA GLU A 163 -21.99 -7.95 1.83
C GLU A 163 -22.54 -8.79 2.98
N ASP A 164 -22.89 -10.06 2.68
CA ASP A 164 -23.37 -10.99 3.69
C ASP A 164 -22.32 -11.18 4.81
N GLY A 165 -22.77 -11.11 6.05
CA GLY A 165 -21.89 -11.23 7.22
C GLY A 165 -21.03 -10.00 7.51
N PHE A 166 -21.28 -8.85 6.87
CA PHE A 166 -20.66 -7.59 7.27
C PHE A 166 -21.11 -7.20 8.70
N THR A 167 -20.17 -6.97 9.57
CA THR A 167 -20.39 -6.55 10.96
C THR A 167 -20.09 -5.07 11.15
N SER A 168 -18.85 -4.68 10.91
CA SER A 168 -18.40 -3.29 10.97
C SER A 168 -17.16 -3.05 10.12
N GLU A 169 -16.87 -1.79 9.79
CA GLU A 169 -15.61 -1.40 9.14
C GLU A 169 -14.42 -1.69 10.06
N ASN A 170 -14.58 -1.47 11.37
CA ASN A 170 -13.53 -1.75 12.34
C ASN A 170 -13.12 -3.23 12.34
N ASP A 171 -14.08 -4.15 12.29
CA ASP A 171 -13.79 -5.60 12.23
C ASP A 171 -13.05 -5.97 10.95
N LYS A 172 -13.39 -5.34 9.81
CA LYS A 172 -12.68 -5.55 8.56
C LYS A 172 -11.23 -5.04 8.62
N VAL A 173 -11.01 -3.90 9.26
CA VAL A 173 -9.67 -3.35 9.48
C VAL A 173 -8.87 -4.25 10.43
N LEU A 174 -9.48 -4.72 11.53
CA LEU A 174 -8.83 -5.65 12.46
C LEU A 174 -8.46 -6.97 11.79
N ASP A 175 -9.32 -7.51 10.90
CA ASP A 175 -8.97 -8.70 10.09
C ASP A 175 -7.72 -8.45 9.22
N VAL A 176 -7.62 -7.29 8.57
CA VAL A 176 -6.44 -6.91 7.79
C VAL A 176 -5.20 -6.84 8.67
N ILE A 177 -5.28 -6.18 9.84
CA ILE A 177 -4.15 -6.06 10.78
C ILE A 177 -3.74 -7.44 11.30
N GLY A 178 -4.70 -8.28 11.68
CA GLY A 178 -4.47 -9.63 12.21
C GLY A 178 -3.73 -10.52 11.21
N LYS A 179 -4.16 -10.52 9.94
CA LYS A 179 -3.49 -11.27 8.86
C LYS A 179 -2.05 -10.80 8.63
N ILE A 180 -1.82 -9.48 8.70
CA ILE A 180 -0.47 -8.92 8.58
C ILE A 180 0.39 -9.32 9.78
N ALA A 181 -0.14 -9.20 11.00
CA ALA A 181 0.56 -9.55 12.22
C ALA A 181 0.95 -11.04 12.24
N GLU A 182 0.04 -11.91 11.83
CA GLU A 182 0.30 -13.34 11.69
C GLU A 182 1.43 -13.61 10.67
N ALA A 183 1.32 -13.07 9.47
CA ALA A 183 2.30 -13.28 8.40
C ALA A 183 3.69 -12.71 8.74
N CYS A 184 3.74 -11.59 9.48
CA CYS A 184 4.99 -10.93 9.90
C CYS A 184 5.52 -11.45 11.25
N GLY A 185 4.90 -12.45 11.87
CA GLY A 185 5.32 -12.95 13.19
C GLY A 185 5.19 -11.90 14.29
N LYS A 186 4.21 -11.01 14.19
CA LYS A 186 3.96 -9.86 15.09
C LYS A 186 5.07 -8.80 15.13
N LEU A 187 5.95 -8.80 14.12
CA LEU A 187 6.99 -7.78 13.96
C LEU A 187 6.40 -6.49 13.35
N GLY A 188 7.16 -5.40 13.50
CA GLY A 188 6.84 -4.08 12.97
C GLY A 188 6.11 -3.17 13.96
N ILE A 189 6.08 -1.88 13.64
CA ILE A 189 5.39 -0.84 14.39
C ILE A 189 4.16 -0.41 13.58
N TYR A 190 2.97 -0.72 14.08
CA TYR A 190 1.70 -0.44 13.40
C TYR A 190 1.29 1.02 13.59
N VAL A 191 1.14 1.73 12.48
CA VAL A 191 0.86 3.17 12.50
C VAL A 191 -0.51 3.46 11.91
N TYR A 192 -1.31 4.20 12.67
CA TYR A 192 -2.66 4.57 12.29
C TYR A 192 -2.92 6.07 12.53
N ASP A 193 -3.81 6.65 11.75
CA ASP A 193 -4.20 8.06 11.89
C ASP A 193 -5.22 8.31 13.01
N ARG A 194 -5.84 9.48 13.03
CA ARG A 194 -6.86 9.85 14.03
C ARG A 194 -8.10 8.96 14.02
N GLY A 195 -8.40 8.31 12.90
CA GLY A 195 -9.50 7.35 12.80
C GLY A 195 -9.29 6.12 13.69
N GLY A 196 -8.04 5.83 14.08
CA GLY A 196 -7.70 4.77 15.02
C GLY A 196 -7.80 5.14 16.51
N ASP A 197 -8.20 6.37 16.85
CA ASP A 197 -8.39 6.78 18.26
C ASP A 197 -9.68 6.19 18.85
N GLY A 198 -9.75 4.86 18.93
CA GLY A 198 -10.86 4.09 19.45
C GLY A 198 -10.39 2.90 20.28
N ASN A 199 -11.19 2.49 21.29
CA ASN A 199 -10.86 1.34 22.13
C ASN A 199 -10.72 0.07 21.30
N TRP A 200 -11.55 -0.09 20.25
CA TRP A 200 -11.51 -1.24 19.34
C TRP A 200 -10.10 -1.55 18.80
N LEU A 201 -9.31 -0.52 18.50
CA LEU A 201 -7.97 -0.68 17.97
C LEU A 201 -6.92 -0.88 19.07
N PHE A 202 -7.02 -0.11 20.16
CA PHE A 202 -6.08 -0.25 21.28
C PHE A 202 -6.21 -1.60 21.99
N ASP A 203 -7.46 -2.07 22.21
CA ASP A 203 -7.74 -3.37 22.80
C ASP A 203 -7.10 -4.48 21.97
N PHE A 204 -7.25 -4.41 20.65
CA PHE A 204 -6.66 -5.36 19.73
C PHE A 204 -5.11 -5.33 19.77
N PHE A 205 -4.50 -4.16 19.64
CA PHE A 205 -3.05 -4.04 19.66
C PHE A 205 -2.44 -4.55 20.98
N ILE A 206 -3.06 -4.23 22.09
CA ILE A 206 -2.60 -4.65 23.42
C ILE A 206 -2.79 -6.17 23.60
N ALA A 207 -3.94 -6.71 23.21
CA ALA A 207 -4.22 -8.14 23.29
C ALA A 207 -3.26 -8.97 22.44
N GLU A 208 -2.97 -8.51 21.22
CA GLU A 208 -2.04 -9.17 20.30
C GLU A 208 -0.55 -8.91 20.62
N GLY A 209 -0.26 -7.96 21.53
CA GLY A 209 1.10 -7.58 21.89
C GLY A 209 1.86 -6.87 20.77
N LEU A 210 1.15 -6.10 19.94
CA LEU A 210 1.72 -5.38 18.81
C LEU A 210 2.24 -4.01 19.23
N ASP A 211 3.39 -3.60 18.69
CA ASP A 211 3.88 -2.25 18.84
C ASP A 211 3.14 -1.29 17.90
N PHE A 212 2.71 -0.13 18.43
CA PHE A 212 1.93 0.82 17.66
C PHE A 212 2.30 2.27 17.88
N ILE A 213 1.91 3.12 16.93
CA ILE A 213 1.86 4.58 17.01
C ILE A 213 0.51 5.02 16.44
N VAL A 214 -0.37 5.55 17.30
CA VAL A 214 -1.70 6.03 16.89
C VAL A 214 -1.83 7.52 17.23
N ARG A 215 -2.31 8.32 16.26
CA ARG A 215 -2.58 9.74 16.52
C ARG A 215 -3.93 9.88 17.24
N LEU A 216 -3.92 10.63 18.36
CA LEU A 216 -5.11 10.92 19.13
C LEU A 216 -5.85 12.17 18.62
N VAL A 217 -7.17 12.18 18.80
CA VAL A 217 -8.03 13.35 18.54
C VAL A 217 -7.85 14.42 19.63
N GLY A 218 -7.68 13.99 20.89
CA GLY A 218 -7.39 14.87 22.02
C GLY A 218 -8.44 14.84 23.14
N ASP A 219 -9.61 14.34 22.88
CA ASP A 219 -10.71 14.17 23.85
C ASP A 219 -10.65 12.85 24.62
N ARG A 220 -9.67 12.01 24.29
CA ARG A 220 -9.42 10.74 25.01
C ARG A 220 -8.93 11.00 26.41
N HIS A 221 -9.50 10.29 27.38
CA HIS A 221 -9.00 10.27 28.75
C HIS A 221 -7.83 9.28 28.88
N LEU A 222 -6.77 9.72 29.54
CA LEU A 222 -5.59 8.92 29.87
C LEU A 222 -5.33 8.97 31.37
N LEU A 223 -4.75 7.92 31.92
CA LEU A 223 -4.25 7.89 33.30
C LEU A 223 -2.80 8.40 33.32
N HIS A 224 -2.54 9.37 34.16
CA HIS A 224 -1.22 9.91 34.49
C HIS A 224 -1.08 9.99 36.02
N TRP A 225 0.11 10.36 36.56
CA TRP A 225 0.37 10.37 37.99
C TRP A 225 -0.76 11.01 38.83
N ASN A 226 -1.33 12.09 38.34
CA ASN A 226 -2.36 12.89 39.02
C ASN A 226 -3.81 12.41 38.70
N GLY A 227 -3.97 11.19 38.17
CA GLY A 227 -5.28 10.63 37.88
C GLY A 227 -5.68 10.69 36.41
N LYS A 228 -6.99 10.63 36.15
CA LYS A 228 -7.58 10.61 34.83
C LYS A 228 -7.71 12.01 34.26
N ARG A 229 -7.11 12.25 33.07
CA ARG A 229 -7.07 13.57 32.41
C ARG A 229 -7.27 13.43 30.89
N LEU A 230 -7.71 14.49 30.24
CA LEU A 230 -7.78 14.53 28.77
C LEU A 230 -6.37 14.55 28.16
N ALA A 231 -6.21 13.87 27.02
CA ALA A 231 -4.95 13.86 26.28
C ALA A 231 -4.51 15.28 25.86
N ALA A 232 -5.48 16.14 25.49
CA ALA A 232 -5.21 17.54 25.16
C ALA A 232 -4.63 18.35 26.33
N ASP A 233 -5.16 18.13 27.56
CA ASP A 233 -4.66 18.81 28.76
C ASP A 233 -3.24 18.34 29.11
N LEU A 234 -3.00 17.03 29.03
CA LEU A 234 -1.67 16.43 29.20
C LEU A 234 -0.67 16.96 28.17
N ALA A 235 -1.11 17.13 26.92
CA ALA A 235 -0.27 17.69 25.87
C ALA A 235 0.06 19.18 26.12
N GLY A 236 -0.86 19.93 26.73
CA GLY A 236 -0.62 21.33 27.19
C GLY A 236 0.50 21.42 28.21
N ASP A 237 0.51 20.50 29.18
CA ASP A 237 1.49 20.44 30.28
C ASP A 237 2.81 19.74 29.90
N CYS A 238 2.89 19.16 28.70
CA CYS A 238 4.07 18.41 28.28
C CYS A 238 5.25 19.33 27.98
N GLU A 239 6.38 19.12 28.69
CA GLU A 239 7.63 19.81 28.41
C GLU A 239 8.20 19.44 27.05
N MET A 240 8.42 20.41 26.16
CA MET A 240 9.04 20.21 24.83
C MET A 240 10.57 20.18 24.97
N LYS A 241 11.10 18.99 25.31
CA LYS A 241 12.54 18.81 25.62
C LYS A 241 13.44 18.84 24.41
N TYR A 242 12.91 18.51 23.22
CA TYR A 242 13.72 18.28 22.04
C TYR A 242 13.22 19.10 20.86
N ARG A 243 14.17 19.46 19.99
CA ARG A 243 13.93 20.16 18.73
C ARG A 243 14.64 19.45 17.60
N GLN A 244 13.98 19.38 16.45
CA GLN A 244 14.61 18.92 15.21
C GLN A 244 13.94 19.55 13.99
N ARG A 245 14.58 19.46 12.82
CA ARG A 245 13.96 19.77 11.56
C ARG A 245 13.45 18.45 10.94
N VAL A 246 12.23 18.48 10.43
CA VAL A 246 11.65 17.40 9.67
C VAL A 246 11.30 17.90 8.29
N THR A 247 11.53 17.08 7.28
CA THR A 247 11.08 17.38 5.93
C THR A 247 9.60 17.03 5.83
N PHE A 248 8.80 18.00 5.52
CA PHE A 248 7.36 17.85 5.33
C PHE A 248 6.98 18.33 3.93
N LYS A 249 6.14 17.56 3.24
CA LYS A 249 5.65 17.94 1.92
C LYS A 249 4.29 18.63 2.04
N SER A 250 4.22 19.85 1.53
CA SER A 250 2.96 20.60 1.44
C SER A 250 2.82 21.20 0.05
N HIS A 251 1.67 20.97 -0.61
CA HIS A 251 1.36 21.50 -1.95
C HIS A 251 2.46 21.24 -2.99
N GLY A 252 3.06 20.04 -2.98
CA GLY A 252 4.09 19.64 -3.95
C GLY A 252 5.51 20.15 -3.65
N ARG A 253 5.72 20.91 -2.56
CA ARG A 253 7.03 21.43 -2.14
C ARG A 253 7.53 20.75 -0.88
N GLU A 254 8.80 20.38 -0.86
CA GLU A 254 9.47 19.94 0.37
C GLU A 254 9.80 21.17 1.21
N LEU A 255 9.28 21.17 2.44
CA LEU A 255 9.53 22.20 3.43
C LEU A 255 10.27 21.58 4.62
N GLU A 256 11.41 22.11 4.98
CA GLU A 256 12.03 21.80 6.24
C GLU A 256 11.35 22.61 7.35
N VAL A 257 10.64 21.92 8.23
CA VAL A 257 9.91 22.55 9.33
C VAL A 257 10.57 22.19 10.66
N PRO A 258 10.93 23.17 11.48
CA PRO A 258 11.39 22.89 12.82
C PRO A 258 10.22 22.43 13.68
N ILE A 259 10.40 21.32 14.41
CA ILE A 259 9.42 20.82 15.36
C ILE A 259 10.01 20.76 16.77
N GLU A 260 9.13 20.91 17.76
CA GLU A 260 9.44 20.67 19.17
C GLU A 260 8.64 19.45 19.63
N TYR A 261 9.25 18.61 20.45
CA TYR A 261 8.57 17.43 20.95
C TYR A 261 9.03 17.00 22.33
N GLY A 262 8.12 16.34 23.03
CA GLY A 262 8.33 15.77 24.35
C GLY A 262 7.46 14.54 24.57
N SER A 263 7.52 13.92 25.75
CA SER A 263 6.66 12.79 26.07
C SER A 263 6.33 12.67 27.54
N LEU A 264 5.18 12.08 27.82
CA LEU A 264 4.68 11.74 29.15
C LEU A 264 4.37 10.24 29.25
N PRO A 265 4.66 9.56 30.38
CA PRO A 265 4.16 8.23 30.65
C PRO A 265 2.66 8.30 30.94
N VAL A 266 1.90 7.46 30.27
CA VAL A 266 0.43 7.39 30.42
C VAL A 266 -0.04 5.95 30.37
N ARG A 267 -1.33 5.72 30.70
CA ARG A 267 -2.03 4.44 30.51
C ARG A 267 -3.43 4.70 30.01
N LEU A 268 -4.01 3.73 29.34
CA LEU A 268 -5.44 3.76 29.05
C LEU A 268 -6.24 3.36 30.30
N PRO A 269 -7.40 3.98 30.55
CA PRO A 269 -8.25 3.63 31.69
C PRO A 269 -8.63 2.14 31.69
N ASP A 270 -8.89 1.55 30.52
CA ASP A 270 -9.29 0.16 30.37
C ASP A 270 -8.10 -0.82 30.42
N HIS A 271 -6.87 -0.30 30.33
CA HIS A 271 -5.61 -1.07 30.40
C HIS A 271 -4.62 -0.42 31.40
N PRO A 272 -4.98 -0.31 32.69
CA PRO A 272 -4.13 0.40 33.68
C PRO A 272 -2.80 -0.31 33.97
N GLY A 273 -2.69 -1.60 33.62
CA GLY A 273 -1.46 -2.38 33.75
C GLY A 273 -0.46 -2.16 32.60
N VAL A 274 -0.86 -1.54 31.50
CA VAL A 274 -0.02 -1.35 30.30
C VAL A 274 0.57 0.07 30.30
N GLU A 275 1.91 0.17 30.39
CA GLU A 275 2.60 1.45 30.28
C GLU A 275 2.69 1.87 28.82
N LEU A 276 2.18 3.06 28.50
CA LEU A 276 2.21 3.71 27.21
C LEU A 276 2.94 5.06 27.31
N ARG A 277 3.25 5.64 26.16
CA ARG A 277 3.81 6.99 26.05
C ARG A 277 2.91 7.87 25.21
N LEU A 278 2.58 9.05 25.74
CA LEU A 278 2.00 10.14 24.97
C LEU A 278 3.15 10.99 24.45
N VAL A 279 3.44 10.93 23.16
CA VAL A 279 4.42 11.78 22.49
C VAL A 279 3.70 12.99 21.91
N VAL A 280 4.13 14.18 22.31
CA VAL A 280 3.53 15.45 21.91
C VAL A 280 4.47 16.18 20.98
N VAL A 281 3.96 16.62 19.82
CA VAL A 281 4.73 17.31 18.78
C VAL A 281 4.08 18.64 18.47
N LYS A 282 4.85 19.72 18.54
CA LYS A 282 4.42 21.08 18.17
C LYS A 282 5.08 21.52 16.86
N TRP A 283 4.26 22.07 15.98
CA TRP A 283 4.68 22.66 14.71
C TRP A 283 4.60 24.18 14.80
N PRO A 284 5.48 24.92 14.15
CA PRO A 284 5.32 26.37 14.06
C PRO A 284 3.98 26.75 13.44
N GLY A 285 3.24 27.62 14.10
CA GLY A 285 1.94 28.10 13.63
C GLY A 285 0.76 27.15 13.82
N SER A 286 0.96 25.96 14.44
CA SER A 286 -0.15 25.08 14.79
C SER A 286 -0.74 25.48 16.15
N GLU A 287 -2.05 25.71 16.20
CA GLU A 287 -2.78 26.00 17.45
C GLU A 287 -2.81 24.78 18.39
N LYS A 288 -2.88 23.59 17.83
CA LYS A 288 -2.98 22.33 18.59
C LYS A 288 -1.79 21.43 18.31
N PRO A 289 -1.18 20.83 19.35
CA PRO A 289 -0.11 19.87 19.17
C PRO A 289 -0.64 18.57 18.56
N MET A 290 0.21 17.86 17.84
CA MET A 290 -0.04 16.47 17.47
C MET A 290 0.26 15.57 18.66
N MET A 291 -0.64 14.65 18.96
CA MET A 291 -0.57 13.70 20.06
C MET A 291 -0.47 12.29 19.52
N LEU A 292 0.59 11.58 19.87
CA LEU A 292 0.85 10.21 19.43
C LEU A 292 0.88 9.29 20.65
N LEU A 293 0.01 8.29 20.68
CA LEU A 293 0.02 7.25 21.70
C LEU A 293 0.80 6.04 21.18
N THR A 294 1.73 5.50 21.98
CA THR A 294 2.59 4.39 21.56
C THR A 294 2.94 3.45 22.70
N THR A 295 3.14 2.17 22.35
CA THR A 295 3.70 1.12 23.22
C THR A 295 5.22 1.21 23.34
N LEU A 296 5.92 1.93 22.46
CA LEU A 296 7.37 1.99 22.44
C LEU A 296 7.94 2.55 23.75
N ARG A 297 8.23 1.65 24.69
CA ARG A 297 8.72 1.99 26.05
C ARG A 297 10.05 2.75 26.03
N ALA A 298 10.89 2.49 25.02
CA ALA A 298 12.14 3.19 24.82
C ALA A 298 11.97 4.68 24.45
N ALA A 299 10.74 5.16 24.19
CA ALA A 299 10.45 6.56 23.85
C ALA A 299 10.70 7.54 25.03
N ARG A 300 11.86 7.42 25.68
CA ARG A 300 12.36 8.30 26.77
C ARG A 300 13.58 9.12 26.33
N SER A 301 14.32 8.63 25.36
CA SER A 301 15.50 9.30 24.82
C SER A 301 15.15 10.14 23.58
N ARG A 302 16.02 11.11 23.25
CA ARG A 302 15.88 11.89 22.02
C ARG A 302 15.72 11.00 20.78
N ARG A 303 16.58 9.98 20.65
CA ARG A 303 16.61 9.09 19.47
C ARG A 303 15.32 8.27 19.35
N SER A 304 14.82 7.72 20.43
CA SER A 304 13.60 6.91 20.41
C SER A 304 12.33 7.73 20.22
N LEU A 305 12.26 8.94 20.77
CA LEU A 305 11.17 9.87 20.48
C LEU A 305 11.19 10.34 19.02
N GLN A 306 12.38 10.61 18.49
CA GLN A 306 12.55 10.91 17.06
C GLN A 306 12.02 9.78 16.20
N GLN A 307 12.31 8.52 16.53
CA GLN A 307 11.81 7.35 15.82
C GLN A 307 10.26 7.29 15.81
N VAL A 308 9.60 7.62 16.92
CA VAL A 308 8.14 7.68 16.98
C VAL A 308 7.59 8.77 16.06
N VAL A 309 8.18 9.97 16.10
CA VAL A 309 7.74 11.09 15.26
C VAL A 309 7.96 10.79 13.78
N GLU A 310 9.14 10.35 13.40
CA GLU A 310 9.48 10.01 12.02
C GLU A 310 8.67 8.80 11.53
N GLY A 311 8.44 7.80 12.40
CA GLY A 311 7.58 6.66 12.12
C GLY A 311 6.15 7.09 11.78
N TYR A 312 5.58 7.99 12.59
CA TYR A 312 4.26 8.53 12.29
C TYR A 312 4.25 9.37 10.98
N LEU A 313 5.25 10.20 10.77
CA LEU A 313 5.36 10.99 9.54
C LEU A 313 5.53 10.11 8.30
N THR A 314 6.11 8.93 8.44
CA THR A 314 6.24 7.95 7.35
C THR A 314 4.88 7.39 6.90
N ARG A 315 3.85 7.44 7.74
CA ARG A 315 2.49 6.96 7.43
C ARG A 315 1.92 7.55 6.14
N TRP A 316 2.18 8.83 5.85
CA TRP A 316 1.66 9.46 4.63
C TRP A 316 2.04 8.73 3.32
N ARG A 317 3.04 7.85 3.35
CA ARG A 317 3.45 7.03 2.20
C ARG A 317 2.38 6.01 1.80
N VAL A 318 1.54 5.55 2.73
CA VAL A 318 0.41 4.69 2.36
C VAL A 318 -0.62 5.47 1.55
N GLU A 319 -0.90 6.73 1.92
CA GLU A 319 -1.80 7.61 1.16
C GLU A 319 -1.29 7.84 -0.27
N GLU A 320 0.02 8.06 -0.44
CA GLU A 320 0.63 8.16 -1.77
C GLU A 320 0.57 6.84 -2.55
N THR A 321 0.66 5.71 -1.87
CA THR A 321 0.50 4.39 -2.52
C THR A 321 -0.95 4.19 -2.99
N ILE A 322 -1.94 4.58 -2.19
CA ILE A 322 -3.35 4.56 -2.58
C ILE A 322 -3.56 5.47 -3.80
N ARG A 323 -3.02 6.68 -3.75
CA ARG A 323 -3.09 7.63 -4.88
C ARG A 323 -2.42 7.05 -6.13
N PHE A 324 -1.26 6.43 -5.98
CA PHE A 324 -0.58 5.74 -7.07
C PHE A 324 -1.45 4.67 -7.72
N VAL A 325 -2.03 3.77 -6.94
CA VAL A 325 -2.90 2.71 -7.45
C VAL A 325 -4.12 3.28 -8.16
N LYS A 326 -4.73 4.34 -7.60
CA LYS A 326 -5.90 5.02 -8.20
C LYS A 326 -5.54 5.70 -9.54
N GLN A 327 -4.39 6.35 -9.63
CA GLN A 327 -4.00 7.13 -10.79
C GLN A 327 -3.24 6.33 -11.87
N ALA A 328 -2.33 5.43 -11.47
CA ALA A 328 -1.50 4.70 -12.42
C ALA A 328 -2.22 3.49 -13.03
N TYR A 329 -3.17 2.91 -12.34
CA TYR A 329 -3.90 1.72 -12.79
C TYR A 329 -5.40 1.95 -12.94
N GLU A 330 -5.88 3.18 -12.74
CA GLU A 330 -7.29 3.57 -12.92
C GLU A 330 -8.26 2.61 -12.20
N ILE A 331 -7.97 2.24 -10.93
CA ILE A 331 -8.74 1.23 -10.22
C ILE A 331 -10.21 1.64 -10.02
N GLU A 332 -10.50 2.95 -10.02
CA GLU A 332 -11.87 3.48 -9.93
C GLU A 332 -12.66 3.28 -11.23
N ASP A 333 -11.98 3.05 -12.36
CA ASP A 333 -12.60 2.78 -13.66
C ASP A 333 -12.97 1.31 -13.88
N VAL A 334 -12.69 0.43 -12.91
CA VAL A 334 -13.05 -0.99 -13.00
C VAL A 334 -14.55 -1.17 -13.26
N ARG A 335 -14.90 -1.96 -14.30
CA ARG A 335 -16.27 -2.18 -14.78
C ARG A 335 -16.59 -3.68 -14.80
N LEU A 336 -16.75 -4.25 -13.62
CA LEU A 336 -17.06 -5.66 -13.45
C LEU A 336 -18.38 -5.84 -12.72
N LEU A 337 -19.30 -6.60 -13.33
CA LEU A 337 -20.67 -6.76 -12.84
C LEU A 337 -20.84 -7.84 -11.77
N ARG A 338 -19.75 -8.48 -11.33
CA ARG A 338 -19.77 -9.46 -10.22
C ARG A 338 -18.79 -9.03 -9.14
N TYR A 339 -19.27 -9.07 -7.91
CA TYR A 339 -18.50 -8.63 -6.76
C TYR A 339 -17.20 -9.40 -6.55
N ASP A 340 -17.23 -10.73 -6.73
CA ASP A 340 -16.02 -11.57 -6.64
C ASP A 340 -14.96 -11.18 -7.67
N ARG A 341 -15.38 -10.80 -8.89
CA ARG A 341 -14.46 -10.29 -9.92
C ARG A 341 -13.84 -8.96 -9.52
N LEU A 342 -14.61 -8.09 -8.85
CA LEU A 342 -14.09 -6.81 -8.35
C LEU A 342 -13.03 -7.05 -7.28
N LYS A 343 -13.29 -7.91 -6.29
CA LYS A 343 -12.31 -8.27 -5.24
C LYS A 343 -11.05 -8.88 -5.87
N ALA A 344 -11.20 -9.81 -6.81
CA ALA A 344 -10.08 -10.42 -7.51
C ALA A 344 -9.26 -9.38 -8.30
N MET A 345 -9.90 -8.43 -8.98
CA MET A 345 -9.20 -7.35 -9.70
C MET A 345 -8.41 -6.46 -8.73
N VAL A 346 -9.00 -6.09 -7.59
CA VAL A 346 -8.31 -5.29 -6.55
C VAL A 346 -7.07 -6.02 -6.05
N ALA A 347 -7.17 -7.32 -5.76
CA ALA A 347 -6.03 -8.13 -5.34
C ALA A 347 -4.94 -8.22 -6.45
N ILE A 348 -5.34 -8.37 -7.70
CA ILE A 348 -4.42 -8.38 -8.85
C ILE A 348 -3.69 -7.02 -8.96
N VAL A 349 -4.39 -5.90 -8.77
CA VAL A 349 -3.77 -4.57 -8.79
C VAL A 349 -2.78 -4.40 -7.63
N LEU A 350 -3.05 -4.97 -6.45
CA LEU A 350 -2.05 -5.02 -5.36
C LEU A 350 -0.76 -5.71 -5.82
N ALA A 351 -0.87 -6.88 -6.48
CA ALA A 351 0.31 -7.60 -6.97
C ALA A 351 1.06 -6.83 -8.07
N VAL A 352 0.33 -6.11 -8.95
CA VAL A 352 0.93 -5.23 -9.96
C VAL A 352 1.67 -4.06 -9.31
N ALA A 353 1.08 -3.43 -8.30
CA ALA A 353 1.73 -2.37 -7.52
C ALA A 353 2.98 -2.91 -6.79
N TYR A 354 2.88 -4.10 -6.20
CA TYR A 354 4.00 -4.78 -5.55
C TYR A 354 5.17 -5.03 -6.53
N PHE A 355 4.87 -5.48 -7.75
CA PHE A 355 5.89 -5.65 -8.79
C PHE A 355 6.63 -4.35 -9.09
N ALA A 356 5.92 -3.25 -9.29
CA ALA A 356 6.52 -1.96 -9.60
C ALA A 356 7.29 -1.34 -8.42
N MET A 357 6.75 -1.42 -7.22
CA MET A 357 7.27 -0.73 -6.04
C MET A 357 8.32 -1.54 -5.29
N ALA A 358 8.08 -2.83 -5.11
CA ALA A 358 8.92 -3.71 -4.33
C ALA A 358 9.82 -4.58 -5.21
N TRP A 359 9.26 -5.35 -6.13
CA TRP A 359 10.04 -6.29 -6.93
C TRP A 359 11.13 -5.63 -7.76
N LEU A 360 10.80 -4.61 -8.55
CA LEU A 360 11.78 -3.85 -9.35
C LEU A 360 12.58 -2.86 -8.51
N GLY A 361 11.98 -2.32 -7.46
CA GLY A 361 12.57 -1.26 -6.64
C GLY A 361 13.53 -1.73 -5.55
N LEU A 362 13.29 -2.90 -4.93
CA LEU A 362 14.07 -3.41 -3.79
C LEU A 362 15.27 -4.26 -4.17
N ARG A 363 15.29 -4.84 -5.36
CA ARG A 363 16.36 -5.75 -5.76
C ARG A 363 17.53 -4.99 -6.36
N GLU A 364 18.66 -4.98 -5.68
CA GLU A 364 19.91 -4.34 -6.16
C GLU A 364 20.31 -4.84 -7.55
N LYS A 365 20.17 -6.13 -7.81
CA LYS A 365 20.44 -6.75 -9.12
C LYS A 365 19.58 -6.22 -10.26
N LEU A 366 18.47 -5.54 -9.96
CA LEU A 366 17.57 -4.94 -10.93
C LEU A 366 17.74 -3.42 -11.04
N ALA A 367 18.67 -2.81 -10.32
CA ALA A 367 18.87 -1.35 -10.30
C ALA A 367 19.10 -0.78 -11.71
N VAL A 368 19.92 -1.44 -12.53
CA VAL A 368 20.21 -1.01 -13.90
C VAL A 368 18.95 -1.06 -14.77
N LEU A 369 18.14 -2.12 -14.63
CA LEU A 369 16.87 -2.24 -15.33
C LEU A 369 15.88 -1.16 -14.87
N ALA A 370 15.74 -0.98 -13.56
CA ALA A 370 14.86 0.04 -13.00
C ALA A 370 15.27 1.46 -13.43
N ASP A 371 16.56 1.76 -13.51
CA ASP A 371 17.06 3.06 -13.98
C ASP A 371 16.80 3.26 -15.48
N HIS A 372 16.89 2.22 -16.29
CA HIS A 372 16.52 2.32 -17.71
C HIS A 372 15.01 2.56 -17.87
N VAL A 373 14.18 1.81 -17.12
CA VAL A 373 12.72 1.99 -17.10
C VAL A 373 12.34 3.41 -16.72
N LYS A 374 12.94 3.97 -15.67
CA LYS A 374 12.71 5.37 -15.26
C LYS A 374 13.08 6.38 -16.35
N ARG A 375 14.16 6.14 -17.10
CA ARG A 375 14.57 7.02 -18.23
C ARG A 375 13.59 6.98 -19.39
N VAL A 376 12.92 5.87 -19.60
CA VAL A 376 11.88 5.74 -20.64
C VAL A 376 10.60 6.49 -20.28
N SER A 377 10.34 6.71 -18.99
CA SER A 377 9.20 7.49 -18.54
C SER A 377 9.26 8.94 -19.06
N ARG A 378 8.13 9.46 -19.52
CA ARG A 378 8.00 10.87 -19.91
C ARG A 378 7.57 11.76 -18.75
N ARG A 379 7.14 11.16 -17.65
CA ARG A 379 6.76 11.89 -16.45
C ARG A 379 8.02 12.13 -15.64
N MET A 380 8.31 13.39 -15.39
CA MET A 380 9.26 13.80 -14.39
C MET A 380 8.47 14.12 -13.14
N PHE A 381 8.61 13.29 -12.11
CA PHE A 381 8.01 13.57 -10.82
C PHE A 381 8.97 14.42 -10.02
N GLU A 382 8.49 15.56 -9.53
CA GLU A 382 9.24 16.43 -8.62
C GLU A 382 9.57 15.77 -7.28
N VAL A 383 9.01 14.57 -7.03
CA VAL A 383 9.19 13.83 -5.78
C VAL A 383 10.13 12.65 -5.99
N PRO A 384 11.43 12.81 -5.69
CA PRO A 384 12.42 11.73 -5.85
C PRO A 384 12.07 10.47 -5.04
N GLU A 385 11.25 10.62 -4.00
CA GLU A 385 10.85 9.52 -3.11
C GLU A 385 9.86 8.54 -3.75
N PHE A 386 9.07 9.00 -4.73
CA PHE A 386 8.05 8.19 -5.41
C PHE A 386 8.44 7.80 -6.83
N PHE A 387 9.62 7.25 -6.97
CA PHE A 387 10.13 6.80 -8.25
C PHE A 387 9.26 5.71 -8.91
N PHE A 388 8.36 5.05 -8.18
CA PHE A 388 7.49 3.99 -8.70
C PHE A 388 6.46 4.49 -9.72
N TYR A 389 6.08 5.78 -9.71
CA TYR A 389 5.30 6.37 -10.81
C TYR A 389 6.09 6.33 -12.13
N ALA A 390 7.36 6.73 -12.08
CA ALA A 390 8.23 6.67 -13.26
C ALA A 390 8.48 5.21 -13.69
N ILE A 391 8.55 4.28 -12.75
CA ILE A 391 8.65 2.84 -13.06
C ILE A 391 7.38 2.36 -13.78
N ALA A 392 6.19 2.62 -13.25
CA ALA A 392 4.94 2.19 -13.88
C ALA A 392 4.78 2.77 -15.30
N ASP A 393 5.05 4.06 -15.48
CA ASP A 393 4.99 4.72 -16.79
C ASP A 393 6.04 4.18 -17.77
N GLY A 394 7.25 3.93 -17.30
CA GLY A 394 8.31 3.35 -18.13
C GLY A 394 8.02 1.91 -18.53
N VAL A 395 7.51 1.09 -17.63
CA VAL A 395 7.06 -0.29 -17.92
C VAL A 395 5.94 -0.27 -18.97
N CYS A 396 4.92 0.58 -18.77
CA CYS A 396 3.83 0.75 -19.73
C CYS A 396 4.37 1.03 -21.13
N ARG A 397 5.28 2.00 -21.29
CA ARG A 397 5.83 2.38 -22.60
C ARG A 397 6.66 1.28 -23.24
N LEU A 398 7.47 0.58 -22.45
CA LEU A 398 8.28 -0.52 -22.95
C LEU A 398 7.39 -1.68 -23.40
N PHE A 399 6.37 -2.05 -22.65
CA PHE A 399 5.44 -3.12 -23.02
C PHE A 399 4.55 -2.74 -24.20
N ALA A 400 4.02 -1.51 -24.23
CA ALA A 400 3.18 -1.05 -25.34
C ALA A 400 3.92 -1.08 -26.69
N ARG A 401 5.22 -0.68 -26.72
CA ARG A 401 6.03 -0.59 -27.94
C ARG A 401 6.69 -1.91 -28.34
N HIS A 402 7.25 -2.61 -27.36
CA HIS A 402 8.12 -3.77 -27.59
C HIS A 402 7.59 -5.05 -26.93
N GLY A 403 6.38 -4.99 -26.34
CA GLY A 403 5.82 -6.08 -25.56
C GLY A 403 4.72 -6.82 -26.31
N ARG A 404 4.79 -8.15 -26.27
CA ARG A 404 3.69 -9.08 -26.45
C ARG A 404 3.81 -10.09 -25.32
N TRP A 405 2.70 -10.50 -24.74
CA TRP A 405 2.74 -11.62 -23.82
C TRP A 405 2.91 -12.91 -24.61
N ASN A 406 3.98 -13.65 -24.35
CA ASN A 406 4.30 -14.90 -25.03
C ASN A 406 4.15 -16.14 -24.13
N GLY A 407 3.43 -15.98 -23.01
CA GLY A 407 3.22 -17.06 -22.04
C GLY A 407 4.37 -17.22 -21.04
N LEU A 408 4.12 -17.98 -19.98
CA LEU A 408 5.12 -18.28 -18.95
C LEU A 408 6.25 -19.16 -19.49
N ASP A 409 5.93 -20.08 -20.39
CA ASP A 409 6.89 -21.01 -21.02
C ASP A 409 7.23 -20.59 -22.47
N GLY A 410 6.85 -19.38 -22.89
CA GLY A 410 7.14 -18.89 -24.24
C GLY A 410 8.65 -18.83 -24.49
N PRO A 411 9.11 -19.10 -25.71
CA PRO A 411 10.52 -19.07 -26.04
C PRO A 411 11.10 -17.71 -25.69
N ASP A 412 12.25 -17.73 -25.04
CA ASP A 412 13.06 -16.52 -24.84
C ASP A 412 13.63 -16.13 -26.21
N GLU A 413 12.91 -15.26 -26.93
CA GLU A 413 13.50 -14.57 -28.06
C GLU A 413 14.57 -13.63 -27.49
N GLU A 414 15.79 -14.14 -27.33
CA GLU A 414 16.93 -13.30 -27.02
C GLU A 414 17.07 -12.27 -28.15
N PRO A 415 17.04 -10.98 -27.86
CA PRO A 415 17.39 -9.99 -28.88
C PRO A 415 18.85 -10.24 -29.24
N GLU A 416 19.15 -10.43 -30.50
CA GLU A 416 20.50 -10.46 -31.05
C GLU A 416 21.16 -9.10 -30.80
N ASP A 417 21.78 -8.94 -29.64
CA ASP A 417 22.63 -7.79 -29.32
C ASP A 417 24.06 -8.27 -29.10
N PRO A 418 24.94 -8.11 -30.11
CA PRO A 418 26.32 -8.62 -30.05
C PRO A 418 27.13 -8.05 -28.88
N CYS A 419 26.76 -6.90 -28.32
CA CYS A 419 27.49 -6.26 -27.21
C CYS A 419 27.21 -6.90 -25.83
N GLN A 420 26.29 -7.84 -25.68
CA GLN A 420 25.98 -8.42 -24.37
C GLN A 420 26.75 -9.71 -24.06
N LEU A 421 27.36 -10.33 -25.03
CA LEU A 421 28.21 -11.51 -24.83
C LEU A 421 29.54 -11.17 -24.14
N GLU A 422 30.05 -9.96 -24.28
CA GLU A 422 31.31 -9.54 -23.63
C GLU A 422 31.16 -9.16 -22.13
N LEU A 423 29.98 -8.76 -21.69
CA LEU A 423 29.74 -8.42 -20.27
C LEU A 423 29.39 -9.61 -19.38
N ALA A 424 29.13 -10.76 -19.95
CA ALA A 424 28.86 -12.01 -19.20
C ALA A 424 30.13 -12.81 -18.91
N LEU A 425 31.28 -12.42 -19.48
CA LEU A 425 32.59 -13.11 -19.36
C LEU A 425 33.64 -12.31 -18.58
N GLN A 426 33.27 -11.17 -18.00
CA GLN A 426 34.06 -10.44 -17.01
C GLN A 426 33.34 -10.45 -15.65
#